data_1c2c7f385b02c7c75376fdc160587575
#
_entry.id   1c2c7f385b02c7c75376fdc160587575
#
_cell.length_a   1.000
_cell.length_b   1.000
_cell.length_c   1.000
_cell.angle_alpha   90.00
_cell.angle_beta   90.00
_cell.angle_gamma   90.00
#
_symmetry.space_group_name_H-M   'P 1'
#
loop_
_entity.id
_entity.type
_entity.pdbx_description
1 polymer ?
#
loop_
_entity_poly.entity_id
_entity_poly.type
_entity_poly.pdbx_seq_one_letter_code
_entity_poly.pdbx_strand_id
1 'polypeptide(L)'
;QMVMAQCQKRVNRDAYGTISCLTAFDLDGNILWQHGEPTNNHDIGTISADMPMQIYDIDGDGFDEVITAKNFEVLILDGRTGEVKKRTRTPFSTTEEDGTIIGVPDKIYAFDRINPDGMRICNFRGLDKPRDILIKDRYCRVYALNDDLEVMWHFQSDKNTGHFPFAIDINGDGHDELLVGYNMLDCHGNKMWTMPVNEDHIDEIVPGRFESGPHK
;
A
#
# COMPACT_ATOMS: atom_id res chain seq x y z
N GLN A 1 8.17 18.55 8.02
CA GLN A 1 7.34 17.76 8.94
C GLN A 1 7.53 16.28 8.63
N MET A 2 7.36 15.44 9.61
CA MET A 2 7.58 13.99 9.51
C MET A 2 6.46 13.27 10.27
N VAL A 3 6.14 12.05 9.85
CA VAL A 3 5.20 11.18 10.57
C VAL A 3 5.89 9.86 10.86
N MET A 4 5.75 9.37 12.07
CA MET A 4 6.33 8.11 12.54
C MET A 4 5.25 7.24 13.17
N ALA A 5 5.29 5.96 12.85
CA ALA A 5 4.41 4.98 13.46
C ALA A 5 5.12 4.26 14.62
N GLN A 6 4.41 4.08 15.74
CA GLN A 6 4.89 3.30 16.87
C GLN A 6 4.44 1.85 16.72
N CYS A 7 5.39 0.98 16.34
CA CYS A 7 5.18 -0.45 16.30
C CYS A 7 5.40 -1.05 17.69
N GLN A 8 4.37 -1.65 18.26
CA GLN A 8 4.44 -2.21 19.61
C GLN A 8 4.91 -3.67 19.62
N LYS A 9 4.49 -4.44 18.62
CA LYS A 9 4.73 -5.88 18.62
C LYS A 9 4.79 -6.42 17.22
N ARG A 10 5.75 -7.32 16.97
CA ARG A 10 5.82 -8.17 15.79
C ARG A 10 5.31 -9.57 16.13
N VAL A 11 4.52 -10.17 15.27
CA VAL A 11 3.86 -11.45 15.49
C VAL A 11 4.15 -12.40 14.33
N ASN A 12 4.22 -13.69 14.61
CA ASN A 12 4.39 -14.77 13.62
C ASN A 12 5.57 -14.52 12.65
N ARG A 13 6.76 -14.27 13.16
CA ARG A 13 7.97 -14.03 12.35
C ARG A 13 7.76 -12.91 11.32
N ASP A 14 7.27 -11.77 11.77
CA ASP A 14 6.99 -10.60 10.97
C ASP A 14 5.79 -10.70 9.99
N ALA A 15 4.92 -11.69 10.16
CA ALA A 15 3.70 -11.76 9.33
C ALA A 15 2.81 -10.51 9.50
N TYR A 16 2.78 -9.94 10.69
CA TYR A 16 2.15 -8.64 10.97
C TYR A 16 2.70 -8.03 12.27
N GLY A 17 2.37 -6.77 12.49
CA GLY A 17 2.65 -6.07 13.74
C GLY A 17 1.40 -5.42 14.32
N THR A 18 1.58 -4.67 15.39
CA THR A 18 0.55 -3.78 15.92
C THR A 18 1.09 -2.36 16.04
N ILE A 19 0.27 -1.39 15.69
CA ILE A 19 0.57 0.04 15.80
C ILE A 19 -0.32 0.64 16.87
N SER A 20 0.27 1.34 17.83
CA SER A 20 -0.48 2.06 18.87
C SER A 20 -0.76 3.52 18.47
N CYS A 21 0.17 4.17 17.81
CA CYS A 21 0.09 5.60 17.53
C CYS A 21 0.84 5.98 16.25
N LEU A 22 0.31 6.98 15.54
CA LEU A 22 1.05 7.77 14.57
C LEU A 22 1.36 9.11 15.20
N THR A 23 2.61 9.55 15.14
CA THR A 23 3.04 10.84 15.67
C THR A 23 3.62 11.70 14.56
N ALA A 24 3.08 12.90 14.37
CA ALA A 24 3.68 13.91 13.50
C ALA A 24 4.51 14.88 14.32
N PHE A 25 5.64 15.30 13.77
CA PHE A 25 6.54 16.25 14.40
C PHE A 25 7.25 17.13 13.37
N ASP A 26 7.71 18.30 13.83
CA ASP A 26 8.50 19.22 13.03
C ASP A 26 9.99 18.79 12.99
N LEU A 27 10.81 19.57 12.29
CA LEU A 27 12.25 19.31 12.18
C LEU A 27 13.03 19.58 13.47
N ASP A 28 12.42 20.28 14.43
CA ASP A 28 12.99 20.54 15.75
C ASP A 28 12.60 19.46 16.77
N GLY A 29 11.77 18.48 16.35
CA GLY A 29 11.30 17.37 17.18
C GLY A 29 10.07 17.70 18.04
N ASN A 30 9.41 18.84 17.81
CA ASN A 30 8.17 19.16 18.52
C ASN A 30 7.02 18.33 17.95
N ILE A 31 6.23 17.73 18.83
CA ILE A 31 5.03 16.97 18.44
C ILE A 31 3.97 17.95 17.94
N LEU A 32 3.47 17.69 16.72
CA LEU A 32 2.40 18.47 16.12
C LEU A 32 1.04 17.85 16.44
N TRP A 33 0.92 16.55 16.26
CA TRP A 33 -0.28 15.78 16.61
C TRP A 33 0.04 14.29 16.80
N GLN A 34 -0.90 13.60 17.43
CA GLN A 34 -0.86 12.15 17.60
C GLN A 34 -2.22 11.54 17.27
N HIS A 35 -2.20 10.47 16.46
CA HIS A 35 -3.38 9.69 16.12
C HIS A 35 -3.25 8.29 16.71
N GLY A 36 -3.99 8.01 17.76
CA GLY A 36 -3.88 6.81 18.60
C GLY A 36 -3.26 7.14 19.96
N GLU A 37 -2.78 6.11 20.65
CA GLU A 37 -2.22 6.22 22.00
C GLU A 37 -0.71 5.91 21.98
N PRO A 38 0.15 6.91 22.25
CA PRO A 38 1.56 6.66 22.42
C PRO A 38 1.80 5.88 23.72
N THR A 39 2.25 4.65 23.61
CA THR A 39 2.41 3.77 24.76
C THR A 39 3.54 2.77 24.56
N ASN A 40 4.14 2.31 25.63
CA ASN A 40 5.06 1.16 25.65
C ASN A 40 4.38 -0.14 26.10
N ASN A 41 3.07 -0.12 26.29
CA ASN A 41 2.30 -1.33 26.57
C ASN A 41 2.11 -2.13 25.27
N HIS A 42 2.71 -3.31 25.21
CA HIS A 42 2.70 -4.19 24.05
C HIS A 42 1.33 -4.83 23.74
N ASP A 43 0.37 -4.70 24.64
CA ASP A 43 -0.99 -5.21 24.45
C ASP A 43 -1.94 -4.15 23.86
N ILE A 44 -1.47 -2.91 23.76
CA ILE A 44 -2.21 -1.82 23.13
C ILE A 44 -1.71 -1.63 21.70
N GLY A 45 -2.64 -1.62 20.77
CA GLY A 45 -2.33 -1.38 19.36
C GLY A 45 -3.32 -2.08 18.43
N THR A 46 -3.38 -1.59 17.20
CA THR A 46 -4.19 -2.17 16.14
C THR A 46 -3.29 -2.87 15.12
N ILE A 47 -3.82 -3.92 14.52
CA ILE A 47 -3.07 -4.73 13.56
C ILE A 47 -2.63 -3.89 12.35
N SER A 48 -1.41 -4.13 11.90
CA SER A 48 -0.87 -3.61 10.64
C SER A 48 0.18 -4.61 10.12
N ALA A 49 0.38 -4.67 8.81
CA ALA A 49 1.55 -5.31 8.25
C ALA A 49 2.74 -4.34 8.34
N ASP A 50 3.56 -4.17 7.36
CA ASP A 50 4.78 -3.36 7.43
C ASP A 50 4.55 -1.82 7.49
N MET A 51 3.40 -1.42 8.04
CA MET A 51 3.02 -0.01 8.28
C MET A 51 3.07 0.86 7.02
N PRO A 52 2.31 0.49 5.97
CA PRO A 52 2.32 1.25 4.74
C PRO A 52 1.81 2.66 4.99
N MET A 53 2.58 3.64 4.55
CA MET A 53 2.26 5.05 4.73
C MET A 53 2.81 5.89 3.57
N GLN A 54 2.02 6.86 3.11
CA GLN A 54 2.41 7.88 2.16
C GLN A 54 2.04 9.25 2.70
N ILE A 55 2.81 10.28 2.33
CA ILE A 55 2.50 11.68 2.62
C ILE A 55 2.36 12.36 1.26
N TYR A 56 1.20 12.92 0.98
CA TYR A 56 0.91 13.49 -0.33
C TYR A 56 -0.37 14.35 -0.29
N ASP A 57 -0.40 15.46 -1.02
CA ASP A 57 -1.59 16.32 -1.26
C ASP A 57 -2.55 15.62 -2.23
N ILE A 58 -3.34 14.66 -1.71
CA ILE A 58 -4.17 13.79 -2.53
C ILE A 58 -5.47 14.44 -2.97
N ASP A 59 -5.98 15.42 -2.24
CA ASP A 59 -7.20 16.14 -2.60
C ASP A 59 -6.93 17.47 -3.31
N GLY A 60 -5.67 17.92 -3.36
CA GLY A 60 -5.24 19.10 -4.10
C GLY A 60 -5.53 20.41 -3.38
N ASP A 61 -5.69 20.39 -2.06
CA ASP A 61 -5.94 21.59 -1.25
C ASP A 61 -4.67 22.38 -0.92
N GLY A 62 -3.50 21.85 -1.28
CA GLY A 62 -2.18 22.44 -1.06
C GLY A 62 -1.53 22.05 0.26
N PHE A 63 -2.13 21.14 1.01
CA PHE A 63 -1.56 20.53 2.20
C PHE A 63 -1.51 19.02 2.04
N ASP A 64 -0.43 18.41 2.52
CA ASP A 64 -0.27 16.97 2.44
C ASP A 64 -1.18 16.24 3.43
N GLU A 65 -1.77 15.14 3.00
CA GLU A 65 -2.41 14.14 3.84
C GLU A 65 -1.42 13.05 4.24
N VAL A 66 -1.76 12.34 5.31
CA VAL A 66 -1.15 11.08 5.69
C VAL A 66 -2.08 9.93 5.30
N ILE A 67 -1.68 9.17 4.27
CA ILE A 67 -2.43 8.02 3.78
C ILE A 67 -1.78 6.77 4.38
N THR A 68 -2.57 5.93 5.05
CA THR A 68 -2.04 4.74 5.73
C THR A 68 -3.07 3.61 5.78
N ALA A 69 -2.61 2.41 6.13
CA ALA A 69 -3.48 1.26 6.36
C ALA A 69 -3.17 0.60 7.70
N LYS A 70 -4.17 0.50 8.56
CA LYS A 70 -4.12 -0.20 9.85
C LYS A 70 -5.49 -0.70 10.25
N ASN A 71 -5.55 -1.71 11.09
CA ASN A 71 -6.81 -2.28 11.60
C ASN A 71 -7.80 -2.67 10.49
N PHE A 72 -7.30 -3.16 9.36
CA PHE A 72 -8.10 -3.49 8.16
C PHE A 72 -8.88 -2.29 7.61
N GLU A 73 -8.34 -1.10 7.74
CA GLU A 73 -8.87 0.13 7.16
C GLU A 73 -7.77 0.87 6.41
N VAL A 74 -8.14 1.50 5.30
CA VAL A 74 -7.34 2.54 4.65
C VAL A 74 -7.85 3.87 5.19
N LEU A 75 -6.93 4.72 5.60
CA LEU A 75 -7.21 6.02 6.22
C LEU A 75 -6.52 7.14 5.43
N ILE A 76 -7.22 8.24 5.24
CA ILE A 76 -6.65 9.52 4.82
C ILE A 76 -6.82 10.48 5.99
N LEU A 77 -5.71 10.92 6.56
CA LEU A 77 -5.67 11.86 7.68
C LEU A 77 -5.24 13.24 7.19
N ASP A 78 -5.86 14.29 7.70
CA ASP A 78 -5.37 15.67 7.52
C ASP A 78 -3.95 15.78 8.12
N GLY A 79 -2.97 16.13 7.30
CA GLY A 79 -1.57 16.18 7.73
C GLY A 79 -1.26 17.26 8.77
N ARG A 80 -2.13 18.27 8.92
CA ARG A 80 -1.97 19.34 9.90
C ARG A 80 -2.48 18.96 11.28
N THR A 81 -3.53 18.11 11.34
CA THR A 81 -4.26 17.82 12.59
C THR A 81 -4.23 16.35 13.00
N GLY A 82 -3.96 15.42 12.07
CA GLY A 82 -4.08 13.99 12.28
C GLY A 82 -5.53 13.48 12.36
N GLU A 83 -6.51 14.33 12.06
CA GLU A 83 -7.92 13.94 12.02
C GLU A 83 -8.23 13.12 10.76
N VAL A 84 -9.15 12.16 10.87
CA VAL A 84 -9.55 11.32 9.74
C VAL A 84 -10.42 12.11 8.79
N LYS A 85 -9.94 12.38 7.57
CA LYS A 85 -10.72 12.97 6.46
C LYS A 85 -11.60 11.91 5.78
N LYS A 86 -10.99 10.73 5.45
CA LYS A 86 -11.69 9.62 4.80
C LYS A 86 -11.23 8.28 5.37
N ARG A 87 -12.10 7.28 5.36
CA ARG A 87 -11.75 5.90 5.68
C ARG A 87 -12.61 4.89 4.92
N THR A 88 -12.03 3.73 4.64
CA THR A 88 -12.77 2.57 4.13
C THR A 88 -12.19 1.29 4.72
N ARG A 89 -13.00 0.23 4.78
CA ARG A 89 -12.50 -1.12 5.12
C ARG A 89 -11.67 -1.66 3.97
N THR A 90 -10.58 -2.35 4.27
CA THR A 90 -9.83 -3.07 3.23
C THR A 90 -10.70 -4.17 2.61
N PRO A 91 -10.46 -4.53 1.34
CA PRO A 91 -11.19 -5.61 0.68
C PRO A 91 -11.06 -6.94 1.42
N PHE A 92 -11.98 -7.87 1.15
CA PHE A 92 -11.88 -9.23 1.66
C PHE A 92 -10.70 -9.97 1.07
N SER A 93 -10.11 -10.85 1.86
CA SER A 93 -8.94 -11.65 1.48
C SER A 93 -9.27 -12.93 0.71
N THR A 94 -10.53 -13.35 0.72
CA THR A 94 -11.04 -14.53 0.03
C THR A 94 -11.77 -14.13 -1.24
N THR A 95 -11.67 -14.95 -2.28
CA THR A 95 -12.55 -14.84 -3.43
C THR A 95 -13.94 -15.41 -3.07
N GLU A 96 -15.01 -14.86 -3.63
CA GLU A 96 -16.38 -15.34 -3.38
C GLU A 96 -16.59 -16.79 -3.87
N GLU A 97 -15.75 -17.29 -4.76
CA GLU A 97 -15.96 -18.59 -5.43
C GLU A 97 -15.50 -19.79 -4.61
N ASP A 98 -14.45 -19.74 -3.82
CA ASP A 98 -13.92 -20.92 -3.14
C ASP A 98 -13.33 -20.68 -1.73
N GLY A 99 -13.20 -19.44 -1.30
CA GLY A 99 -12.57 -19.08 -0.03
C GLY A 99 -11.07 -19.39 0.05
N THR A 100 -10.44 -19.73 -1.07
CA THR A 100 -9.03 -20.10 -1.12
C THR A 100 -8.16 -18.86 -1.03
N ILE A 101 -7.28 -18.84 -0.05
CA ILE A 101 -6.23 -17.81 0.08
C ILE A 101 -5.02 -18.30 -0.70
N ILE A 102 -4.84 -17.79 -1.92
CA ILE A 102 -3.71 -18.17 -2.77
C ILE A 102 -2.43 -17.48 -2.29
N GLY A 103 -1.32 -18.20 -2.30
CA GLY A 103 0.01 -17.65 -1.99
C GLY A 103 0.25 -17.38 -0.50
N VAL A 104 -0.57 -17.92 0.38
CA VAL A 104 -0.34 -17.89 1.84
C VAL A 104 0.35 -19.19 2.25
N PRO A 105 1.64 -19.15 2.61
CA PRO A 105 2.31 -20.32 3.12
C PRO A 105 1.71 -20.70 4.48
N ASP A 106 1.31 -21.95 4.62
CA ASP A 106 1.03 -22.62 5.90
C ASP A 106 0.07 -21.92 6.89
N LYS A 107 -1.03 -21.36 6.42
CA LYS A 107 -2.11 -20.83 7.26
C LYS A 107 -1.70 -19.71 8.23
N ILE A 108 -0.62 -19.00 7.96
CA ILE A 108 -0.16 -17.88 8.80
C ILE A 108 -1.08 -16.66 8.66
N TYR A 109 -1.72 -16.50 7.50
CA TYR A 109 -2.61 -15.40 7.21
C TYR A 109 -4.07 -15.83 7.37
N ALA A 110 -4.61 -15.64 8.55
CA ALA A 110 -5.97 -16.06 8.92
C ALA A 110 -6.94 -14.87 9.07
N PHE A 111 -6.84 -13.87 8.18
CA PHE A 111 -7.70 -12.71 8.26
C PHE A 111 -8.72 -12.69 7.12
N ASP A 112 -9.95 -12.29 7.43
CA ASP A 112 -11.04 -12.15 6.45
C ASP A 112 -10.81 -10.98 5.48
N ARG A 113 -9.90 -10.06 5.81
CA ARG A 113 -9.58 -8.88 4.99
C ARG A 113 -8.10 -8.78 4.74
N ILE A 114 -7.72 -8.13 3.64
CA ILE A 114 -6.31 -7.89 3.38
C ILE A 114 -5.73 -6.95 4.45
N ASN A 115 -4.51 -7.27 4.88
CA ASN A 115 -3.71 -6.44 5.75
C ASN A 115 -2.57 -5.86 4.92
N PRO A 116 -2.72 -4.62 4.39
CA PRO A 116 -1.75 -4.07 3.46
C PRO A 116 -0.35 -3.96 4.06
N ASP A 117 0.66 -4.38 3.33
CA ASP A 117 2.08 -4.19 3.65
C ASP A 117 2.78 -3.20 2.71
N GLY A 118 2.16 -2.89 1.58
CA GLY A 118 2.66 -1.91 0.62
C GLY A 118 1.57 -0.95 0.17
N MET A 119 1.98 0.29 -0.08
CA MET A 119 1.11 1.36 -0.55
C MET A 119 1.90 2.31 -1.46
N ARG A 120 1.26 2.80 -2.54
CA ARG A 120 1.80 3.84 -3.42
C ARG A 120 0.70 4.80 -3.85
N ILE A 121 1.09 6.05 -4.07
CA ILE A 121 0.27 7.02 -4.81
C ILE A 121 0.57 6.84 -6.29
N CYS A 122 -0.47 6.73 -7.11
CA CYS A 122 -0.40 6.38 -8.52
C CYS A 122 -1.30 7.28 -9.35
N ASN A 123 -1.08 7.28 -10.66
CA ASN A 123 -1.90 7.99 -11.64
C ASN A 123 -2.52 7.03 -12.67
N PHE A 124 -3.25 6.02 -12.21
CA PHE A 124 -3.90 5.06 -13.11
C PHE A 124 -5.00 5.70 -13.97
N ARG A 125 -5.66 6.75 -13.47
CA ARG A 125 -6.72 7.48 -14.19
C ARG A 125 -6.20 8.55 -15.17
N GLY A 126 -4.89 8.81 -15.21
CA GLY A 126 -4.32 9.84 -16.10
C GLY A 126 -4.75 11.25 -15.74
N LEU A 127 -4.84 11.58 -14.47
CA LEU A 127 -5.20 12.91 -13.99
C LEU A 127 -3.98 13.86 -14.06
N ASP A 128 -4.22 15.16 -13.95
CA ASP A 128 -3.15 16.17 -13.90
C ASP A 128 -2.14 15.94 -12.76
N LYS A 129 -2.62 15.35 -11.67
CA LYS A 129 -1.80 14.89 -10.54
C LYS A 129 -2.22 13.49 -10.13
N PRO A 130 -1.29 12.64 -9.65
CA PRO A 130 -1.63 11.33 -9.10
C PRO A 130 -2.63 11.47 -7.94
N ARG A 131 -3.73 10.69 -7.98
CA ARG A 131 -4.74 10.65 -6.91
C ARG A 131 -5.26 9.25 -6.63
N ASP A 132 -4.61 8.25 -7.21
CA ASP A 132 -5.00 6.86 -6.99
C ASP A 132 -4.10 6.25 -5.92
N ILE A 133 -4.65 5.32 -5.16
CA ILE A 133 -3.97 4.67 -4.05
C ILE A 133 -3.86 3.19 -4.36
N LEU A 134 -2.63 2.72 -4.55
CA LEU A 134 -2.35 1.30 -4.60
C LEU A 134 -2.20 0.77 -3.19
N ILE A 135 -2.86 -0.33 -2.88
CA ILE A 135 -2.60 -1.15 -1.70
C ILE A 135 -2.34 -2.60 -2.11
N LYS A 136 -1.45 -3.27 -1.43
CA LYS A 136 -1.21 -4.70 -1.61
C LYS A 136 -1.00 -5.39 -0.28
N ASP A 137 -1.38 -6.66 -0.20
CA ASP A 137 -1.00 -7.48 0.93
C ASP A 137 0.41 -8.08 0.73
N ARG A 138 0.92 -8.72 1.75
CA ARG A 138 2.27 -9.30 1.77
C ARG A 138 2.47 -10.43 0.75
N TYR A 139 1.39 -10.96 0.18
CA TYR A 139 1.45 -12.18 -0.61
C TYR A 139 1.13 -11.96 -2.08
N CYS A 140 -0.14 -11.86 -2.44
CA CYS A 140 -0.51 -11.92 -3.84
C CYS A 140 -1.63 -10.97 -4.28
N ARG A 141 -2.23 -10.21 -3.36
CA ARG A 141 -3.40 -9.39 -3.68
C ARG A 141 -3.03 -7.93 -3.79
N VAL A 142 -3.50 -7.32 -4.86
CA VAL A 142 -3.23 -5.92 -5.22
C VAL A 142 -4.56 -5.25 -5.54
N TYR A 143 -4.78 -4.06 -5.00
CA TYR A 143 -5.98 -3.27 -5.24
C TYR A 143 -5.60 -1.83 -5.57
N ALA A 144 -6.25 -1.26 -6.56
CA ALA A 144 -6.22 0.18 -6.80
C ALA A 144 -7.51 0.82 -6.31
N LEU A 145 -7.38 1.90 -5.58
CA LEU A 145 -8.48 2.72 -5.09
C LEU A 145 -8.35 4.13 -5.68
N ASN A 146 -9.49 4.80 -5.86
CA ASN A 146 -9.50 6.23 -6.15
C ASN A 146 -9.33 7.06 -4.85
N ASP A 147 -9.29 8.39 -4.98
CA ASP A 147 -9.19 9.32 -3.85
C ASP A 147 -10.45 9.39 -2.96
N ASP A 148 -11.56 8.76 -3.37
CA ASP A 148 -12.73 8.50 -2.53
C ASP A 148 -12.67 7.14 -1.81
N LEU A 149 -11.56 6.43 -1.95
CA LEU A 149 -11.29 5.11 -1.38
C LEU A 149 -12.21 4.00 -1.95
N GLU A 150 -12.74 4.20 -3.15
CA GLU A 150 -13.49 3.18 -3.88
C GLU A 150 -12.54 2.31 -4.69
N VAL A 151 -12.76 1.00 -4.69
CA VAL A 151 -11.96 0.05 -5.48
C VAL A 151 -12.23 0.25 -6.97
N MET A 152 -11.20 0.58 -7.74
CA MET A 152 -11.25 0.70 -9.19
C MET A 152 -11.04 -0.65 -9.87
N TRP A 153 -10.02 -1.38 -9.43
CA TRP A 153 -9.70 -2.71 -9.92
C TRP A 153 -8.90 -3.49 -8.89
N HIS A 154 -8.78 -4.78 -9.09
CA HIS A 154 -7.91 -5.65 -8.31
C HIS A 154 -7.18 -6.65 -9.20
N PHE A 155 -6.03 -7.10 -8.72
CA PHE A 155 -5.24 -8.14 -9.34
C PHE A 155 -4.81 -9.15 -8.29
N GLN A 156 -4.88 -10.42 -8.64
CA GLN A 156 -4.36 -11.51 -7.84
C GLN A 156 -3.25 -12.22 -8.59
N SER A 157 -2.05 -12.17 -8.02
CA SER A 157 -0.88 -12.85 -8.57
C SER A 157 -0.92 -14.34 -8.22
N ASP A 158 -0.42 -15.16 -9.11
CA ASP A 158 -0.14 -16.59 -8.87
C ASP A 158 1.18 -16.81 -8.09
N LYS A 159 1.92 -15.74 -7.83
CA LYS A 159 3.17 -15.73 -7.07
C LYS A 159 3.17 -14.62 -6.04
N ASN A 160 4.08 -14.71 -5.08
CA ASN A 160 4.31 -13.65 -4.11
C ASN A 160 4.68 -12.34 -4.82
N THR A 161 4.06 -11.23 -4.39
CA THR A 161 4.25 -9.90 -5.00
C THR A 161 5.39 -9.09 -4.39
N GLY A 162 6.11 -9.66 -3.41
CA GLY A 162 7.20 -8.93 -2.74
C GLY A 162 6.71 -7.77 -1.89
N HIS A 163 7.59 -6.78 -1.66
CA HIS A 163 7.30 -5.68 -0.72
C HIS A 163 7.04 -4.34 -1.42
N PHE A 164 7.85 -3.95 -2.40
CA PHE A 164 7.84 -2.60 -2.95
C PHE A 164 7.38 -2.58 -4.41
N PRO A 165 6.07 -2.38 -4.66
CA PRO A 165 5.57 -2.16 -6.01
C PRO A 165 6.04 -0.80 -6.54
N PHE A 166 6.14 -0.68 -7.86
CA PHE A 166 6.54 0.55 -8.55
C PHE A 166 5.52 0.92 -9.61
N ALA A 167 4.94 2.12 -9.51
CA ALA A 167 4.03 2.68 -10.49
C ALA A 167 4.75 3.76 -11.30
N ILE A 168 4.58 3.74 -12.61
CA ILE A 168 5.21 4.66 -13.54
C ILE A 168 4.49 4.64 -14.89
N ASP A 169 4.30 5.81 -15.48
CA ASP A 169 3.94 5.96 -16.91
C ASP A 169 5.15 5.58 -17.76
N ILE A 170 5.28 4.31 -18.14
CA ILE A 170 6.43 3.79 -18.85
C ILE A 170 6.30 4.01 -20.37
N ASN A 171 5.08 4.16 -20.87
CA ASN A 171 4.78 4.30 -22.30
C ASN A 171 4.53 5.76 -22.71
N GLY A 172 4.37 6.69 -21.76
CA GLY A 172 4.18 8.12 -22.00
C GLY A 172 2.74 8.51 -22.37
N ASP A 173 1.76 7.70 -21.98
CA ASP A 173 0.34 7.96 -22.29
C ASP A 173 -0.41 8.74 -21.18
N GLY A 174 0.27 9.05 -20.09
CA GLY A 174 -0.26 9.80 -18.97
C GLY A 174 -0.88 8.93 -17.88
N HIS A 175 -0.88 7.61 -18.05
CA HIS A 175 -1.38 6.64 -17.07
C HIS A 175 -0.21 5.79 -16.53
N ASP A 176 -0.19 5.53 -15.24
CA ASP A 176 0.83 4.66 -14.67
C ASP A 176 0.54 3.19 -14.99
N GLU A 177 1.57 2.48 -15.45
CA GLU A 177 1.66 1.03 -15.33
C GLU A 177 2.16 0.63 -13.94
N LEU A 178 1.90 -0.62 -13.56
CA LEU A 178 2.32 -1.16 -12.28
C LEU A 178 3.25 -2.35 -12.43
N LEU A 179 4.44 -2.21 -11.84
CA LEU A 179 5.35 -3.32 -11.61
C LEU A 179 5.13 -3.83 -10.18
N VAL A 180 4.69 -5.09 -10.04
CA VAL A 180 4.40 -5.70 -8.74
C VAL A 180 4.80 -7.17 -8.72
N GLY A 181 5.75 -7.50 -7.85
CA GLY A 181 6.41 -8.80 -7.90
C GLY A 181 7.00 -9.04 -9.28
N TYR A 182 6.71 -10.17 -9.89
CA TYR A 182 7.18 -10.52 -11.23
C TYR A 182 6.24 -10.10 -12.35
N ASN A 183 5.22 -9.30 -12.05
CA ASN A 183 4.19 -8.93 -13.01
C ASN A 183 4.31 -7.46 -13.41
N MET A 184 3.97 -7.18 -14.66
CA MET A 184 3.64 -5.85 -15.14
C MET A 184 2.16 -5.80 -15.51
N LEU A 185 1.47 -4.81 -14.97
CA LEU A 185 0.05 -4.56 -15.20
C LEU A 185 -0.13 -3.22 -15.90
N ASP A 186 -1.18 -3.12 -16.72
CA ASP A 186 -1.62 -1.83 -17.24
C ASP A 186 -2.36 -0.99 -16.17
N CYS A 187 -2.74 0.23 -16.51
CA CYS A 187 -3.47 1.14 -15.63
C CYS A 187 -4.86 0.63 -15.18
N HIS A 188 -5.37 -0.43 -15.81
CA HIS A 188 -6.64 -1.09 -15.47
C HIS A 188 -6.46 -2.37 -14.66
N GLY A 189 -5.22 -2.71 -14.29
CA GLY A 189 -4.91 -3.94 -13.55
C GLY A 189 -4.84 -5.19 -14.41
N ASN A 190 -4.88 -5.07 -15.74
CA ASN A 190 -4.71 -6.21 -16.63
C ASN A 190 -3.24 -6.59 -16.74
N LYS A 191 -2.96 -7.88 -16.65
CA LYS A 191 -1.59 -8.38 -16.74
C LYS A 191 -1.06 -8.26 -18.18
N MET A 192 -0.01 -7.47 -18.37
CA MET A 192 0.69 -7.33 -19.64
C MET A 192 1.68 -8.48 -19.83
N TRP A 193 2.48 -8.78 -18.82
CA TRP A 193 3.42 -9.90 -18.82
C TRP A 193 3.82 -10.31 -17.40
N THR A 194 4.40 -11.49 -17.29
CA THR A 194 5.03 -12.02 -16.08
C THR A 194 6.46 -12.45 -16.42
N MET A 195 7.42 -12.04 -15.62
CA MET A 195 8.82 -12.46 -15.77
C MET A 195 8.93 -13.99 -15.55
N PRO A 196 9.63 -14.72 -16.45
CA PRO A 196 9.71 -16.18 -16.38
C PRO A 196 10.76 -16.65 -15.35
N VAL A 197 10.54 -16.32 -14.09
CA VAL A 197 11.39 -16.75 -12.95
C VAL A 197 10.57 -17.58 -11.97
N ASN A 198 11.23 -18.47 -11.25
CA ASN A 198 10.60 -19.38 -10.29
C ASN A 198 11.05 -19.10 -8.84
N GLU A 199 11.33 -17.85 -8.55
CA GLU A 199 11.73 -17.43 -7.22
C GLU A 199 10.51 -17.21 -6.31
N ASP A 200 10.73 -17.21 -5.02
CA ASP A 200 9.68 -17.04 -4.02
C ASP A 200 9.06 -15.66 -4.10
N HIS A 201 9.86 -14.61 -3.93
CA HIS A 201 9.40 -13.23 -4.03
C HIS A 201 10.53 -12.30 -4.47
N ILE A 202 10.16 -11.11 -4.88
CA ILE A 202 11.06 -10.00 -5.21
C ILE A 202 10.87 -8.90 -4.17
N ASP A 203 11.96 -8.37 -3.62
CA ASP A 203 11.86 -7.29 -2.63
C ASP A 203 11.48 -5.97 -3.29
N GLU A 204 12.19 -5.61 -4.35
CA GLU A 204 12.03 -4.33 -5.04
C GLU A 204 12.22 -4.48 -6.54
N ILE A 205 11.52 -3.67 -7.32
CA ILE A 205 11.70 -3.53 -8.76
C ILE A 205 11.76 -2.05 -9.11
N VAL A 206 12.78 -1.66 -9.87
CA VAL A 206 12.98 -0.27 -10.29
C VAL A 206 13.21 -0.24 -11.80
N PRO A 207 12.33 0.41 -12.56
CA PRO A 207 12.52 0.58 -13.98
C PRO A 207 13.57 1.66 -14.27
N GLY A 208 14.23 1.54 -15.44
CA GLY A 208 15.22 2.52 -15.88
C GLY A 208 15.51 2.41 -17.37
N ARG A 209 16.07 3.46 -17.94
CA ARG A 209 16.51 3.45 -19.33
C ARG A 209 17.96 2.97 -19.40
N PHE A 210 18.17 1.76 -19.88
CA PHE A 210 19.49 1.13 -19.99
C PHE A 210 20.03 1.11 -21.43
N GLU A 211 19.20 1.42 -22.43
CA GLU A 211 19.57 1.45 -23.83
C GLU A 211 19.28 2.79 -24.48
N SER A 212 20.10 3.17 -25.49
CA SER A 212 19.83 4.33 -26.32
C SER A 212 18.94 3.91 -27.50
N GLY A 213 17.73 4.43 -27.56
CA GLY A 213 16.78 4.15 -28.65
C GLY A 213 15.34 4.46 -28.27
N PRO A 214 14.40 4.42 -29.23
CA PRO A 214 13.00 4.51 -28.90
C PRO A 214 12.58 3.29 -28.05
N HIS A 215 11.76 3.53 -27.07
CA HIS A 215 11.18 2.46 -26.24
C HIS A 215 10.43 1.45 -27.13
N LYS A 216 10.69 0.19 -26.94
CA LYS A 216 9.89 -0.89 -27.50
C LYS A 216 9.14 -1.57 -26.38
#